data_7d328e582f66cfdaef80889cb2948109
#
_entry.id   7d328e582f66cfdaef80889cb2948109
#
_cell.length_a   1.000
_cell.length_b   1.000
_cell.length_c   1.000
_cell.angle_alpha   90.00
_cell.angle_beta   90.00
_cell.angle_gamma   90.00
#
_symmetry.space_group_name_H-M   'P 1'
#
loop_
_entity.id
_entity.type
_entity.pdbx_description
1 polymer ?
#
loop_
_entity_poly.entity_id
_entity_poly.type
_entity_poly.pdbx_seq_one_letter_code
_entity_poly.pdbx_strand_id
1 'polypeptide(L)'
;ILKATIKNILTNRALLRRVYNSIEDEEPNFPVNCTNTLDWKFIASVKECIEKNMGDSDFNVEMLSNLHYMSRTSFFNKLKALTGYAPADYIRLIRLQHAAQLLKQGEYTITEIADKVGFSDAKYFREVFKKYYGVSPSKYVEAEKIHSQSSEQD
;
A
#
# COMPACT_ATOMS: atom_id res chain seq x y z
N ILE A 1 -17.05 -4.94 17.90
CA ILE A 1 -16.91 -5.07 16.45
C ILE A 1 -17.23 -3.76 15.75
N LEU A 2 -18.33 -3.09 16.10
CA LEU A 2 -18.68 -1.76 15.57
C LEU A 2 -17.67 -0.68 16.00
N LYS A 3 -17.08 -0.79 17.19
CA LYS A 3 -16.06 0.13 17.68
C LYS A 3 -14.75 0.03 16.89
N ALA A 4 -14.43 -1.14 16.36
CA ALA A 4 -13.23 -1.33 15.54
C ALA A 4 -13.35 -0.62 14.18
N THR A 5 -14.55 -0.54 13.60
CA THR A 5 -14.77 0.10 12.31
C THR A 5 -14.64 1.63 12.39
N ILE A 6 -15.10 2.24 13.48
CA ILE A 6 -14.98 3.70 13.69
C ILE A 6 -13.54 4.10 14.02
N LYS A 7 -12.84 3.30 14.81
CA LYS A 7 -11.42 3.51 15.10
C LYS A 7 -10.54 3.38 13.85
N ASN A 8 -10.95 2.59 12.87
CA ASN A 8 -10.18 2.40 11.63
C ASN A 8 -10.10 3.66 10.77
N ILE A 9 -11.06 4.56 10.83
CA ILE A 9 -11.02 5.83 10.09
C ILE A 9 -9.99 6.78 10.71
N LEU A 10 -9.91 6.83 12.04
CA LEU A 10 -8.99 7.69 12.77
C LEU A 10 -7.58 7.09 12.93
N THR A 11 -7.49 5.77 12.98
CA THR A 11 -6.24 5.05 13.23
C THR A 11 -5.64 4.41 11.99
N ASN A 12 -6.20 4.63 10.80
CA ASN A 12 -5.67 4.04 9.55
C ASN A 12 -4.18 4.37 9.34
N ARG A 13 -3.75 5.59 9.68
CA ARG A 13 -2.34 5.97 9.61
C ARG A 13 -1.48 5.21 10.62
N ALA A 14 -2.00 5.02 11.84
CA ALA A 14 -1.29 4.29 12.89
C ALA A 14 -1.31 2.78 12.64
N LEU A 15 -2.40 2.25 12.08
CA LEU A 15 -2.51 0.85 11.67
C LEU A 15 -1.59 0.53 10.50
N LEU A 16 -1.52 1.40 9.50
CA LEU A 16 -0.58 1.25 8.39
C LEU A 16 0.87 1.28 8.89
N ARG A 17 1.20 2.13 9.86
CA ARG A 17 2.51 2.13 10.51
C ARG A 17 2.79 0.84 11.26
N ARG A 18 1.83 0.33 12.03
CA ARG A 18 1.97 -0.92 12.79
C ARG A 18 2.09 -2.13 11.88
N VAL A 19 1.23 -2.20 10.87
CA VAL A 19 1.27 -3.27 9.86
C VAL A 19 2.61 -3.22 9.15
N TYR A 20 3.10 -2.04 8.82
CA TYR A 20 4.38 -1.86 8.17
C TYR A 20 5.56 -2.27 9.08
N ASN A 21 5.53 -1.92 10.36
CA ASN A 21 6.58 -2.29 11.31
C ASN A 21 6.57 -3.78 11.68
N SER A 22 5.45 -4.47 11.50
CA SER A 22 5.32 -5.90 11.76
C SER A 22 5.59 -6.78 10.53
N ILE A 23 5.85 -6.16 9.37
CA ILE A 23 5.98 -6.85 8.08
C ILE A 23 7.40 -7.38 7.81
N GLU A 24 8.27 -7.46 8.77
CA GLU A 24 9.55 -8.14 8.48
C GLU A 24 9.37 -9.62 8.16
N ASP A 25 8.22 -10.24 8.50
CA ASP A 25 8.00 -11.68 8.32
C ASP A 25 6.61 -12.09 7.81
N GLU A 26 5.66 -11.19 7.64
CA GLU A 26 4.31 -11.59 7.20
C GLU A 26 3.75 -10.64 6.13
N GLU A 27 3.02 -11.20 5.18
CA GLU A 27 2.30 -10.41 4.19
C GLU A 27 1.41 -9.35 4.87
N PRO A 28 1.32 -8.13 4.28
CA PRO A 28 0.53 -7.07 4.87
C PRO A 28 -0.91 -7.54 5.10
N ASN A 29 -1.21 -7.78 6.35
CA ASN A 29 -2.53 -8.22 6.76
C ASN A 29 -3.43 -6.99 6.84
N PHE A 30 -3.93 -6.55 5.68
CA PHE A 30 -5.00 -5.56 5.67
C PHE A 30 -6.21 -6.17 6.35
N PRO A 31 -7.00 -5.37 7.08
CA PRO A 31 -8.28 -5.85 7.55
C PRO A 31 -9.16 -6.14 6.34
N VAL A 32 -9.07 -7.34 5.86
CA VAL A 32 -9.85 -7.82 4.73
C VAL A 32 -11.02 -8.59 5.30
N ASN A 33 -12.23 -8.16 4.98
CA ASN A 33 -13.45 -8.86 5.36
C ASN A 33 -13.67 -10.07 4.48
N CYS A 34 -12.65 -10.93 4.40
CA CYS A 34 -12.73 -12.17 3.65
C CYS A 34 -13.28 -13.28 4.52
N THR A 35 -14.45 -13.78 4.17
CA THR A 35 -15.12 -14.85 4.90
C THR A 35 -14.91 -16.22 4.26
N ASN A 36 -14.33 -16.27 3.05
CA ASN A 36 -14.12 -17.53 2.33
C ASN A 36 -12.83 -17.50 1.50
N THR A 37 -12.41 -18.67 1.04
CA THR A 37 -11.19 -18.87 0.27
C THR A 37 -11.19 -18.15 -1.08
N LEU A 38 -12.37 -18.01 -1.71
CA LEU A 38 -12.49 -17.33 -3.01
C LEU A 38 -12.21 -15.83 -2.87
N ASP A 39 -12.65 -15.21 -1.79
CA ASP A 39 -12.39 -13.80 -1.51
C ASP A 39 -10.89 -13.55 -1.27
N TRP A 40 -10.23 -14.43 -0.53
CA TRP A 40 -8.79 -14.38 -0.33
C TRP A 40 -8.02 -14.53 -1.66
N LYS A 41 -8.43 -15.46 -2.51
CA LYS A 41 -7.83 -15.64 -3.84
C LYS A 41 -8.04 -14.41 -4.71
N PHE A 42 -9.22 -13.81 -4.66
CA PHE A 42 -9.51 -12.59 -5.40
C PHE A 42 -8.57 -11.45 -4.97
N ILE A 43 -8.45 -11.19 -3.67
CA ILE A 43 -7.58 -10.14 -3.14
C ILE A 43 -6.11 -10.42 -3.49
N ALA A 44 -5.65 -11.65 -3.35
CA ALA A 44 -4.29 -12.04 -3.72
C ALA A 44 -4.01 -11.81 -5.21
N SER A 45 -4.97 -12.14 -6.07
CA SER A 45 -4.87 -11.91 -7.50
C SER A 45 -4.82 -10.43 -7.86
N VAL A 46 -5.64 -9.61 -7.21
CA VAL A 46 -5.64 -8.15 -7.40
C VAL A 46 -4.28 -7.57 -7.00
N LYS A 47 -3.78 -7.94 -5.84
CA LYS A 47 -2.48 -7.49 -5.36
C LYS A 47 -1.35 -7.89 -6.31
N GLU A 48 -1.35 -9.14 -6.75
CA GLU A 48 -0.35 -9.64 -7.71
C GLU A 48 -0.38 -8.88 -9.02
N CYS A 49 -1.56 -8.58 -9.56
CA CYS A 49 -1.71 -7.78 -10.78
C CYS A 49 -1.15 -6.37 -10.62
N ILE A 50 -1.40 -5.73 -9.48
CA ILE A 50 -0.86 -4.40 -9.18
C ILE A 50 0.66 -4.46 -9.09
N GLU A 51 1.21 -5.46 -8.42
CA GLU A 51 2.65 -5.64 -8.26
C GLU A 51 3.36 -5.89 -9.59
N LYS A 52 2.76 -6.68 -10.47
CA LYS A 52 3.30 -6.94 -11.81
C LYS A 52 3.32 -5.70 -12.70
N ASN A 53 2.42 -4.76 -12.48
CA ASN A 53 2.31 -3.54 -13.26
C ASN A 53 2.77 -2.30 -12.47
N MET A 54 3.55 -2.52 -11.43
CA MET A 54 3.97 -1.48 -10.49
C MET A 54 4.68 -0.30 -11.16
N GLY A 55 5.56 -0.56 -12.11
CA GLY A 55 6.32 0.47 -12.81
C GLY A 55 5.54 1.21 -13.92
N ASP A 56 4.35 0.75 -14.22
CA ASP A 56 3.50 1.36 -15.27
C ASP A 56 2.62 2.44 -14.65
N SER A 57 2.94 3.71 -14.91
CA SER A 57 2.16 4.84 -14.41
C SER A 57 0.77 4.95 -15.05
N ASP A 58 0.58 4.32 -16.20
CA ASP A 58 -0.71 4.31 -16.90
C ASP A 58 -1.65 3.21 -16.42
N PHE A 59 -1.14 2.28 -15.62
CA PHE A 59 -1.96 1.20 -15.06
C PHE A 59 -3.07 1.77 -14.18
N ASN A 60 -4.31 1.42 -14.48
CA ASN A 60 -5.48 2.02 -13.85
C ASN A 60 -6.54 0.98 -13.47
N VAL A 61 -7.62 1.46 -12.84
CA VAL A 61 -8.74 0.63 -12.37
C VAL A 61 -9.42 -0.11 -13.51
N GLU A 62 -9.56 0.52 -14.68
CA GLU A 62 -10.19 -0.11 -15.84
C GLU A 62 -9.38 -1.33 -16.31
N MET A 63 -8.07 -1.19 -16.43
CA MET A 63 -7.18 -2.30 -16.78
C MET A 63 -7.26 -3.42 -15.74
N LEU A 64 -7.27 -3.06 -14.47
CA LEU A 64 -7.34 -4.02 -13.37
C LEU A 64 -8.66 -4.79 -13.37
N SER A 65 -9.78 -4.11 -13.56
CA SER A 65 -11.10 -4.77 -13.65
C SER A 65 -11.19 -5.69 -14.86
N ASN A 66 -10.67 -5.28 -16.01
CA ASN A 66 -10.64 -6.09 -17.24
C ASN A 66 -9.82 -7.38 -17.05
N LEU A 67 -8.69 -7.28 -16.37
CA LEU A 67 -7.85 -8.44 -16.07
C LEU A 67 -8.56 -9.46 -15.16
N HIS A 68 -9.55 -9.04 -14.41
CA HIS A 68 -10.35 -9.88 -13.54
C HIS A 68 -11.70 -10.25 -14.17
N TYR A 69 -11.91 -9.96 -15.46
CA TYR A 69 -13.14 -10.25 -16.20
C TYR A 69 -14.39 -9.69 -15.54
N MET A 70 -14.27 -8.51 -14.94
CA MET A 70 -15.37 -7.85 -14.25
C MET A 70 -15.62 -6.45 -14.82
N SER A 71 -16.88 -6.01 -14.74
CA SER A 71 -17.19 -4.62 -15.02
C SER A 71 -16.55 -3.73 -13.97
N ARG A 72 -16.29 -2.47 -14.32
CA ARG A 72 -15.70 -1.50 -13.40
C ARG A 72 -16.53 -1.34 -12.12
N THR A 73 -17.87 -1.31 -12.25
CA THR A 73 -18.77 -1.16 -11.10
C THR A 73 -18.74 -2.39 -10.19
N SER A 74 -18.81 -3.59 -10.76
CA SER A 74 -18.75 -4.83 -9.98
C SER A 74 -17.41 -4.99 -9.27
N PHE A 75 -16.33 -4.66 -9.96
CA PHE A 75 -14.99 -4.70 -9.38
C PHE A 75 -14.87 -3.69 -8.24
N PHE A 76 -15.33 -2.46 -8.45
CA PHE A 76 -15.33 -1.42 -7.42
C PHE A 76 -16.06 -1.87 -6.15
N ASN A 77 -17.29 -2.37 -6.31
CA ASN A 77 -18.10 -2.79 -5.18
C ASN A 77 -17.48 -3.95 -4.42
N LYS A 78 -16.97 -4.94 -5.14
CA LYS A 78 -16.35 -6.12 -4.53
C LYS A 78 -15.07 -5.76 -3.78
N LEU A 79 -14.17 -5.03 -4.42
CA LEU A 79 -12.91 -4.65 -3.79
C LEU A 79 -13.13 -3.74 -2.58
N LYS A 80 -14.02 -2.77 -2.69
CA LYS A 80 -14.35 -1.87 -1.58
C LYS A 80 -14.98 -2.62 -0.41
N ALA A 81 -15.88 -3.57 -0.69
CA ALA A 81 -16.51 -4.38 0.35
C ALA A 81 -15.48 -5.24 1.11
N LEU A 82 -14.49 -5.80 0.39
CA LEU A 82 -13.47 -6.68 0.98
C LEU A 82 -12.34 -5.92 1.67
N THR A 83 -11.90 -4.79 1.13
CA THR A 83 -10.73 -4.05 1.63
C THR A 83 -11.07 -2.76 2.36
N GLY A 84 -12.25 -2.21 2.15
CA GLY A 84 -12.61 -0.87 2.63
C GLY A 84 -12.08 0.26 1.75
N TYR A 85 -11.30 -0.04 0.73
CA TYR A 85 -10.68 0.93 -0.17
C TYR A 85 -11.30 0.88 -1.55
N ALA A 86 -11.50 2.05 -2.17
CA ALA A 86 -11.80 2.13 -3.59
C ALA A 86 -10.60 1.59 -4.39
N PRO A 87 -10.81 1.00 -5.59
CA PRO A 87 -9.71 0.41 -6.37
C PRO A 87 -8.55 1.37 -6.65
N ALA A 88 -8.82 2.63 -6.97
CA ALA A 88 -7.76 3.62 -7.21
C ALA A 88 -6.92 3.85 -5.95
N ASP A 89 -7.56 3.94 -4.80
CA ASP A 89 -6.88 4.09 -3.50
C ASP A 89 -6.09 2.85 -3.14
N TYR A 90 -6.62 1.67 -3.45
CA TYR A 90 -5.94 0.39 -3.20
C TYR A 90 -4.67 0.25 -4.04
N ILE A 91 -4.72 0.60 -5.33
CA ILE A 91 -3.54 0.64 -6.20
C ILE A 91 -2.48 1.57 -5.60
N ARG A 92 -2.89 2.77 -5.22
CA ARG A 92 -1.99 3.77 -4.62
C ARG A 92 -1.36 3.26 -3.33
N LEU A 93 -2.15 2.61 -2.49
CA LEU A 93 -1.68 2.03 -1.22
C LEU A 93 -0.60 0.97 -1.44
N ILE A 94 -0.81 0.05 -2.38
CA ILE A 94 0.17 -0.99 -2.72
C ILE A 94 1.47 -0.34 -3.24
N ARG A 95 1.36 0.67 -4.11
CA ARG A 95 2.52 1.41 -4.61
C ARG A 95 3.31 2.08 -3.48
N LEU A 96 2.61 2.70 -2.53
CA LEU A 96 3.25 3.35 -1.38
C LEU A 96 3.95 2.35 -0.47
N GLN A 97 3.39 1.18 -0.28
CA GLN A 97 4.01 0.12 0.51
C GLN A 97 5.32 -0.36 -0.11
N HIS A 98 5.32 -0.56 -1.43
CA HIS A 98 6.55 -0.91 -2.14
C HIS A 98 7.60 0.21 -2.06
N ALA A 99 7.14 1.47 -2.17
CA ALA A 99 8.02 2.62 -2.01
C ALA A 99 8.69 2.63 -0.63
N ALA A 100 7.92 2.37 0.41
CA ALA A 100 8.44 2.31 1.77
C ALA A 100 9.51 1.22 1.94
N GLN A 101 9.30 0.05 1.34
CA GLN A 101 10.31 -1.02 1.33
C GLN A 101 11.59 -0.60 0.61
N LEU A 102 11.46 0.06 -0.55
CA LEU A 102 12.61 0.57 -1.29
C LEU A 102 13.37 1.66 -0.52
N LEU A 103 12.64 2.50 0.22
CA LEU A 103 13.25 3.51 1.09
C LEU A 103 14.08 2.88 2.21
N LYS A 104 13.61 1.78 2.77
CA LYS A 104 14.35 1.03 3.80
C LYS A 104 15.66 0.46 3.27
N GLN A 105 15.65 -0.03 2.04
CA GLN A 105 16.85 -0.59 1.40
C GLN A 105 17.96 0.46 1.22
N GLY A 106 17.58 1.72 1.01
CA GLY A 106 18.54 2.82 0.90
C GLY A 106 19.36 2.86 -0.38
N GLU A 107 18.97 2.09 -1.40
CA GLU A 107 19.73 1.97 -2.66
C GLU A 107 19.33 3.01 -3.70
N TYR A 108 18.17 3.63 -3.56
CA TYR A 108 17.58 4.50 -4.58
C TYR A 108 17.24 5.87 -4.02
N THR A 109 17.28 6.88 -4.87
CA THR A 109 16.78 8.22 -4.53
C THR A 109 15.26 8.23 -4.46
N ILE A 110 14.68 9.24 -3.82
CA ILE A 110 13.23 9.39 -3.70
C ILE A 110 12.57 9.49 -5.08
N THR A 111 13.19 10.22 -6.01
CA THR A 111 12.71 10.34 -7.40
C THR A 111 12.73 9.01 -8.14
N GLU A 112 13.79 8.23 -7.99
CA GLU A 112 13.91 6.89 -8.56
C GLU A 112 12.85 5.95 -8.01
N ILE A 113 12.60 6.01 -6.70
CA ILE A 113 11.57 5.19 -6.04
C ILE A 113 10.18 5.55 -6.57
N ALA A 114 9.86 6.84 -6.70
CA ALA A 114 8.59 7.30 -7.25
C ALA A 114 8.36 6.71 -8.64
N ASP A 115 9.37 6.75 -9.48
CA ASP A 115 9.31 6.19 -10.84
C ASP A 115 9.12 4.66 -10.81
N LYS A 116 9.89 3.97 -9.98
CA LYS A 116 9.84 2.50 -9.88
C LYS A 116 8.48 1.98 -9.41
N VAL A 117 7.79 2.72 -8.55
CA VAL A 117 6.47 2.32 -8.05
C VAL A 117 5.32 2.91 -8.85
N GLY A 118 5.60 3.56 -9.98
CA GLY A 118 4.59 3.98 -10.94
C GLY A 118 4.01 5.36 -10.74
N PHE A 119 4.66 6.23 -9.96
CA PHE A 119 4.26 7.64 -9.86
C PHE A 119 4.99 8.43 -10.93
N SER A 120 4.24 9.08 -11.82
CA SER A 120 4.80 9.91 -12.88
C SER A 120 5.36 11.24 -12.37
N ASP A 121 4.92 11.68 -11.18
CA ASP A 121 5.33 12.95 -10.57
C ASP A 121 5.86 12.69 -9.15
N ALA A 122 7.14 12.97 -8.94
CA ALA A 122 7.80 12.80 -7.64
C ALA A 122 7.21 13.72 -6.55
N LYS A 123 6.77 14.91 -6.94
CA LYS A 123 6.11 15.84 -6.00
C LYS A 123 4.80 15.27 -5.48
N TYR A 124 3.97 14.74 -6.38
CA TYR A 124 2.73 14.08 -6.02
C TYR A 124 2.99 12.85 -5.14
N PHE A 125 4.00 12.06 -5.48
CA PHE A 125 4.43 10.91 -4.67
C PHE A 125 4.75 11.33 -3.22
N ARG A 126 5.53 12.39 -3.04
CA ARG A 126 5.89 12.89 -1.70
C ARG A 126 4.67 13.33 -0.91
N GLU A 127 3.74 14.02 -1.54
CA GLU A 127 2.49 14.48 -0.90
C GLU A 127 1.63 13.31 -0.45
N VAL A 128 1.43 12.32 -1.32
CA VAL A 128 0.63 11.13 -1.05
C VAL A 128 1.29 10.26 0.02
N PHE A 129 2.60 10.08 -0.06
CA PHE A 129 3.36 9.33 0.94
C PHE A 129 3.23 9.97 2.33
N LYS A 130 3.41 11.28 2.42
CA LYS A 130 3.24 12.02 3.67
C LYS A 130 1.82 11.89 4.23
N LYS A 131 0.83 11.92 3.36
CA LYS A 131 -0.58 11.76 3.76
C LYS A 131 -0.84 10.40 4.39
N TYR A 132 -0.28 9.32 3.83
CA TYR A 132 -0.50 7.95 4.33
C TYR A 132 0.39 7.60 5.53
N TYR A 133 1.66 7.96 5.50
CA TYR A 133 2.61 7.60 6.55
C TYR A 133 2.78 8.68 7.63
N GLY A 134 2.23 9.88 7.41
CA GLY A 134 2.32 10.98 8.35
C GLY A 134 3.66 11.72 8.34
N VAL A 135 4.63 11.24 7.60
CA VAL A 135 5.96 11.85 7.45
C VAL A 135 6.39 11.81 5.99
N SER A 136 7.25 12.74 5.59
CA SER A 136 7.81 12.75 4.23
C SER A 136 8.72 11.53 4.01
N PRO A 137 8.96 11.12 2.75
CA PRO A 137 9.88 10.02 2.47
C PRO A 137 11.28 10.22 3.07
N SER A 138 11.80 11.45 3.04
CA SER A 138 13.12 11.76 3.62
C SER A 138 13.16 11.52 5.13
N LYS A 139 12.14 12.00 5.84
CA LYS A 139 12.01 11.77 7.29
C LYS A 139 11.77 10.31 7.64
N TYR A 140 11.07 9.60 6.79
CA TYR A 140 10.85 8.16 6.94
C TYR A 140 12.18 7.41 6.93
N VAL A 141 13.06 7.72 5.99
CA VAL A 141 14.40 7.12 5.89
C VAL A 141 15.23 7.45 7.14
N GLU A 142 15.20 8.70 7.62
CA GLU A 142 15.93 9.10 8.82
C GLU A 142 15.46 8.33 10.05
N ALA A 143 14.16 8.18 10.23
CA ALA A 143 13.57 7.43 11.34
C ALA A 143 13.98 5.96 11.32
N GLU A 144 14.03 5.33 10.14
CA GLU A 144 14.46 3.95 9.97
C GLU A 144 15.95 3.75 10.28
N LYS A 145 16.80 4.71 9.89
CA LYS A 145 18.23 4.68 10.22
C LYS A 145 18.46 4.75 11.73
N ILE A 146 17.71 5.58 12.45
CA ILE A 146 17.79 5.67 13.91
C ILE A 146 17.37 4.35 14.56
N HIS A 147 16.32 3.70 14.03
CA HIS A 147 15.84 2.42 14.54
C HIS A 147 16.84 1.29 14.33
N SER A 148 17.51 1.26 13.18
CA SER A 148 18.54 0.27 12.86
C SER A 148 19.76 0.41 13.78
N GLN A 149 20.14 1.63 14.12
CA GLN A 149 21.29 1.90 15.00
C GLN A 149 21.01 1.55 16.47
N SER A 150 19.76 1.66 16.91
CA SER A 150 19.40 1.29 18.29
C SER A 150 19.29 -0.22 18.51
N SER A 151 19.12 -1.00 17.44
CA SER A 151 19.09 -2.46 17.50
C SER A 151 20.48 -3.10 17.58
N GLU A 152 21.53 -2.38 17.16
CA GLU A 152 22.90 -2.87 17.16
C GLU A 152 23.65 -2.61 18.49
N GLN A 153 23.07 -1.84 19.42
CA GLN A 153 23.69 -1.51 20.70
C GLN A 153 23.22 -2.41 21.86
N ASP A 154 22.33 -3.34 21.59
CA ASP A 154 21.91 -4.36 22.54
C ASP A 154 22.49 -5.73 22.15
#